data_8a07a832a763ad5abe14a41808562c8d
#
_entry.id   8a07a832a763ad5abe14a41808562c8d
#
_cell.length_a   1.000
_cell.length_b   1.000
_cell.length_c   1.000
_cell.angle_alpha   90.00
_cell.angle_beta   90.00
_cell.angle_gamma   90.00
#
_symmetry.space_group_name_H-M   'P 1'
#
loop_
_entity.id
_entity.type
_entity.pdbx_description
1 polymer ?
#
loop_
_entity_poly.entity_id
_entity_poly.type
_entity_poly.pdbx_seq_one_letter_code
_entity_poly.pdbx_strand_id
1 'polypeptide(L)'
;MTTTHRTRPVEALRAAVSRLRAALPVAAPPSYVEPQDDPRVAWQRRLDRVRAALEQARSDLVEQGWTQGAWFSVGHDGPAGTIRPASVAESFDLVRPTSTVSGACLVGTLLRRAEDPDRATTHADVWGAVDELYEALHERLGHHSLPPGRVDAASRRHAKLGVLTAWNDDPRTRREDVLDLIDRAVSRTLVGACR
;
A
#
# COMPACT_ATOMS: atom_id res chain seq x y z
N MET A 1 40.14 -10.52 3.20
CA MET A 1 39.42 -9.35 2.66
C MET A 1 38.12 -9.84 2.06
N THR A 2 37.03 -9.77 2.80
CA THR A 2 35.70 -10.28 2.39
C THR A 2 34.89 -9.07 1.89
N THR A 3 34.70 -8.98 0.60
CA THR A 3 33.92 -7.91 -0.06
C THR A 3 32.42 -8.22 0.13
N THR A 4 31.80 -7.57 1.09
CA THR A 4 30.34 -7.63 1.29
C THR A 4 29.67 -6.86 0.13
N HIS A 5 29.11 -7.57 -0.84
CA HIS A 5 28.24 -7.03 -1.87
C HIS A 5 26.97 -6.48 -1.21
N ARG A 6 26.94 -5.17 -1.03
CA ARG A 6 25.75 -4.42 -0.62
C ARG A 6 24.83 -4.38 -1.83
N THR A 7 23.91 -5.36 -1.92
CA THR A 7 22.83 -5.35 -2.93
C THR A 7 22.08 -4.04 -2.83
N ARG A 8 21.96 -3.33 -3.95
CA ARG A 8 21.26 -2.04 -4.01
C ARG A 8 19.79 -2.25 -3.62
N PRO A 9 19.21 -1.42 -2.74
CA PRO A 9 17.84 -1.58 -2.23
C PRO A 9 16.78 -1.68 -3.35
N VAL A 10 17.04 -1.07 -4.50
CA VAL A 10 16.16 -1.12 -5.70
C VAL A 10 16.06 -2.52 -6.31
N GLU A 11 17.14 -3.32 -6.29
CA GLU A 11 17.13 -4.68 -6.84
C GLU A 11 16.40 -5.65 -5.91
N ALA A 12 16.57 -5.47 -4.60
CA ALA A 12 15.82 -6.24 -3.59
C ALA A 12 14.32 -5.95 -3.68
N LEU A 13 13.93 -4.68 -3.89
CA LEU A 13 12.54 -4.28 -4.08
C LEU A 13 11.93 -4.90 -5.35
N ARG A 14 12.67 -4.87 -6.48
CA ARG A 14 12.22 -5.51 -7.73
C ARG A 14 12.01 -7.01 -7.58
N ALA A 15 12.91 -7.71 -6.88
CA ALA A 15 12.79 -9.13 -6.60
C ALA A 15 11.59 -9.44 -5.68
N ALA A 16 11.33 -8.62 -4.67
CA ALA A 16 10.21 -8.74 -3.77
C ALA A 16 8.87 -8.54 -4.51
N VAL A 17 8.78 -7.52 -5.33
CA VAL A 17 7.60 -7.23 -6.16
C VAL A 17 7.33 -8.34 -7.18
N SER A 18 8.37 -8.93 -7.79
CA SER A 18 8.23 -10.08 -8.70
C SER A 18 7.70 -11.33 -8.00
N ARG A 19 8.10 -11.56 -6.75
CA ARG A 19 7.60 -12.70 -5.95
C ARG A 19 6.15 -12.50 -5.52
N LEU A 20 5.75 -11.28 -5.14
CA LEU A 20 4.34 -10.92 -4.90
C LEU A 20 3.47 -11.21 -6.14
N ARG A 21 3.98 -10.89 -7.34
CA ARG A 21 3.29 -11.19 -8.60
C ARG A 21 3.09 -12.69 -8.83
N ALA A 22 4.04 -13.52 -8.40
CA ALA A 22 3.96 -14.98 -8.55
C ALA A 22 3.09 -15.66 -7.46
N ALA A 23 2.97 -15.03 -6.30
CA ALA A 23 2.22 -15.56 -5.15
C ALA A 23 0.73 -15.16 -5.14
N LEU A 24 0.34 -14.11 -5.89
CA LEU A 24 -1.06 -13.71 -5.98
C LEU A 24 -1.77 -14.62 -7.00
N PRO A 25 -2.69 -15.51 -6.57
CA PRO A 25 -3.49 -16.28 -7.51
C PRO A 25 -4.26 -15.29 -8.38
N VAL A 26 -4.14 -15.43 -9.70
CA VAL A 26 -5.07 -14.81 -10.64
C VAL A 26 -6.39 -15.55 -10.45
N ALA A 27 -7.19 -15.11 -9.48
CA ALA A 27 -8.53 -15.64 -9.28
C ALA A 27 -9.30 -15.42 -10.57
N ALA A 28 -9.74 -16.50 -11.18
CA ALA A 28 -10.71 -16.43 -12.28
C ALA A 28 -11.91 -15.61 -11.77
N PRO A 29 -12.44 -14.70 -12.58
CA PRO A 29 -13.61 -13.91 -12.15
C PRO A 29 -14.74 -14.88 -11.79
N PRO A 30 -15.38 -14.72 -10.63
CA PRO A 30 -16.53 -15.55 -10.30
C PRO A 30 -17.59 -15.35 -11.38
N SER A 31 -18.13 -16.44 -11.89
CA SER A 31 -19.22 -16.44 -12.89
C SER A 31 -20.59 -16.03 -12.28
N TYR A 32 -20.56 -15.21 -11.23
CA TYR A 32 -21.76 -14.66 -10.63
C TYR A 32 -22.17 -13.42 -11.44
N VAL A 33 -23.26 -13.56 -12.18
CA VAL A 33 -23.95 -12.42 -12.78
C VAL A 33 -24.71 -11.74 -11.65
N GLU A 34 -24.04 -10.79 -10.98
CA GLU A 34 -24.76 -9.89 -10.08
C GLU A 34 -25.88 -9.17 -10.86
N PRO A 35 -27.05 -8.94 -10.22
CA PRO A 35 -28.03 -8.04 -10.78
C PRO A 35 -27.30 -6.76 -11.18
N GLN A 36 -27.49 -6.28 -12.40
CA GLN A 36 -26.80 -5.09 -12.91
C GLN A 36 -27.22 -3.89 -12.05
N ASP A 37 -26.49 -3.67 -10.96
CA ASP A 37 -26.60 -2.45 -10.18
C ASP A 37 -26.37 -1.25 -11.11
N ASP A 38 -27.10 -0.17 -10.88
CA ASP A 38 -26.82 1.09 -11.55
C ASP A 38 -25.31 1.36 -11.47
N PRO A 39 -24.62 1.57 -12.61
CA PRO A 39 -23.18 1.80 -12.64
C PRO A 39 -22.70 2.88 -11.66
N ARG A 40 -23.56 3.88 -11.39
CA ARG A 40 -23.29 4.94 -10.41
C ARG A 40 -23.26 4.39 -8.98
N VAL A 41 -24.22 3.53 -8.63
CA VAL A 41 -24.30 2.90 -7.31
C VAL A 41 -23.12 1.94 -7.10
N ALA A 42 -22.77 1.15 -8.12
CA ALA A 42 -21.60 0.28 -8.07
C ALA A 42 -20.30 1.06 -7.91
N TRP A 43 -20.16 2.19 -8.63
CA TRP A 43 -19.04 3.10 -8.50
C TRP A 43 -18.94 3.73 -7.09
N GLN A 44 -20.07 4.22 -6.58
CA GLN A 44 -20.14 4.79 -5.23
C GLN A 44 -19.71 3.78 -4.17
N ARG A 45 -20.25 2.57 -4.20
CA ARG A 45 -19.86 1.48 -3.29
C ARG A 45 -18.37 1.17 -3.37
N ARG A 46 -17.78 1.23 -4.57
CA ARG A 46 -16.35 1.05 -4.74
C ARG A 46 -15.56 2.16 -4.05
N LEU A 47 -15.94 3.43 -4.25
CA LEU A 47 -15.27 4.55 -3.59
C LEU A 47 -15.40 4.47 -2.06
N ASP A 48 -16.55 4.05 -1.55
CA ASP A 48 -16.75 3.85 -0.12
C ASP A 48 -15.82 2.78 0.46
N ARG A 49 -15.62 1.66 -0.25
CA ARG A 49 -14.67 0.62 0.18
C ARG A 49 -13.21 1.09 0.11
N VAL A 50 -12.84 1.82 -0.95
CA VAL A 50 -11.50 2.43 -1.07
C VAL A 50 -11.26 3.39 0.08
N ARG A 51 -12.23 4.24 0.39
CA ARG A 51 -12.15 5.17 1.53
C ARG A 51 -11.97 4.43 2.84
N ALA A 52 -12.77 3.41 3.11
CA ALA A 52 -12.65 2.60 4.32
C ALA A 52 -11.27 1.94 4.45
N ALA A 53 -10.68 1.49 3.33
CA ALA A 53 -9.32 0.94 3.31
C ALA A 53 -8.26 2.00 3.69
N LEU A 54 -8.40 3.23 3.18
CA LEU A 54 -7.52 4.35 3.50
C LEU A 54 -7.63 4.78 4.96
N GLU A 55 -8.87 4.97 5.47
CA GLU A 55 -9.13 5.36 6.86
C GLU A 55 -8.57 4.33 7.84
N GLN A 56 -8.73 3.05 7.50
CA GLN A 56 -8.20 2.00 8.32
C GLN A 56 -6.65 1.93 8.26
N ALA A 57 -6.05 2.12 7.09
CA ALA A 57 -4.58 2.22 6.98
C ALA A 57 -4.04 3.40 7.82
N ARG A 58 -4.78 4.51 7.85
CA ARG A 58 -4.46 5.65 8.71
C ARG A 58 -4.49 5.27 10.20
N SER A 59 -5.54 4.59 10.64
CA SER A 59 -5.66 4.12 12.04
C SER A 59 -4.50 3.21 12.42
N ASP A 60 -4.15 2.25 11.54
CA ASP A 60 -3.03 1.34 11.78
C ASP A 60 -1.71 2.08 11.94
N LEU A 61 -1.43 3.08 11.09
CA LEU A 61 -0.22 3.89 11.19
C LEU A 61 -0.18 4.75 12.46
N VAL A 62 -1.35 5.17 12.95
CA VAL A 62 -1.46 5.89 14.22
C VAL A 62 -1.22 4.94 15.40
N GLU A 63 -1.80 3.76 15.38
CA GLU A 63 -1.78 2.80 16.50
C GLU A 63 -0.48 2.00 16.58
N GLN A 64 0.00 1.48 15.43
CA GLN A 64 1.15 0.60 15.36
C GLN A 64 2.47 1.34 15.14
N GLY A 65 2.40 2.58 14.63
CA GLY A 65 3.57 3.36 14.26
C GLY A 65 3.92 3.27 12.77
N TRP A 66 4.66 4.29 12.33
CA TRP A 66 5.15 4.42 10.96
C TRP A 66 6.64 4.08 10.88
N THR A 67 7.07 3.52 9.76
CA THR A 67 8.47 3.18 9.49
C THR A 67 8.92 3.61 8.09
N GLN A 68 10.22 3.81 7.94
CA GLN A 68 10.89 4.11 6.67
C GLN A 68 11.94 3.05 6.35
N GLY A 69 12.25 2.89 5.06
CA GLY A 69 13.31 2.00 4.58
C GLY A 69 12.98 0.52 4.69
N ALA A 70 11.80 0.16 5.19
CA ALA A 70 11.30 -1.21 5.27
C ALA A 70 9.76 -1.19 5.19
N TRP A 71 9.17 -2.31 4.80
CA TRP A 71 7.70 -2.43 4.83
C TRP A 71 7.16 -2.49 6.24
N PHE A 72 7.90 -3.16 7.14
CA PHE A 72 7.54 -3.35 8.54
C PHE A 72 8.74 -3.16 9.45
N SER A 73 8.46 -2.78 10.67
CA SER A 73 9.39 -2.88 11.78
C SER A 73 8.86 -3.87 12.82
N VAL A 74 9.78 -4.56 13.47
CA VAL A 74 9.49 -5.55 14.51
C VAL A 74 10.20 -5.20 15.80
N GLY A 75 9.53 -5.42 16.92
CA GLY A 75 10.16 -5.35 18.23
C GLY A 75 11.16 -6.49 18.39
N HIS A 76 12.27 -6.24 19.08
CA HIS A 76 13.20 -7.28 19.48
C HIS A 76 12.96 -7.60 20.95
N ASP A 77 12.87 -8.90 21.28
CA ASP A 77 12.68 -9.39 22.66
C ASP A 77 13.96 -9.23 23.53
N GLY A 78 14.70 -8.17 23.29
CA GLY A 78 15.89 -7.83 24.09
C GLY A 78 15.55 -6.88 25.25
N PRO A 79 16.43 -6.79 26.27
CA PRO A 79 16.19 -6.00 27.46
C PRO A 79 16.00 -4.50 27.25
N ALA A 80 16.12 -4.00 26.02
CA ALA A 80 15.95 -2.61 25.64
C ALA A 80 14.75 -2.33 24.71
N GLY A 81 13.95 -3.36 24.35
CA GLY A 81 12.77 -3.15 23.49
C GLY A 81 13.11 -2.47 22.14
N THR A 82 14.26 -2.80 21.55
CA THR A 82 14.73 -2.16 20.32
C THR A 82 13.85 -2.55 19.15
N ILE A 83 13.34 -1.54 18.44
CA ILE A 83 12.61 -1.72 17.17
C ILE A 83 13.65 -1.76 16.04
N ARG A 84 13.54 -2.75 15.15
CA ARG A 84 14.38 -2.85 13.94
C ARG A 84 13.54 -2.97 12.68
N PRO A 85 14.07 -2.53 11.54
CA PRO A 85 13.47 -2.82 10.25
C PRO A 85 13.42 -4.33 10.00
N ALA A 86 12.29 -4.83 9.51
CA ALA A 86 12.18 -6.20 9.03
C ALA A 86 12.95 -6.36 7.71
N SER A 87 13.60 -7.51 7.54
CA SER A 87 14.17 -7.85 6.24
C SER A 87 13.08 -8.07 5.19
N VAL A 88 13.45 -8.05 3.92
CA VAL A 88 12.51 -8.33 2.82
C VAL A 88 11.87 -9.71 2.97
N ALA A 89 12.64 -10.73 3.39
CA ALA A 89 12.13 -12.08 3.57
C ALA A 89 11.11 -12.13 4.73
N GLU A 90 11.40 -11.51 5.87
CA GLU A 90 10.48 -11.42 7.01
C GLU A 90 9.21 -10.65 6.64
N SER A 91 9.30 -9.64 5.79
CA SER A 91 8.15 -8.81 5.38
C SER A 91 7.04 -9.62 4.73
N PHE A 92 7.35 -10.72 4.02
CA PHE A 92 6.33 -11.60 3.44
C PHE A 92 5.52 -12.37 4.49
N ASP A 93 6.14 -12.73 5.61
CA ASP A 93 5.42 -13.36 6.72
C ASP A 93 4.65 -12.33 7.54
N LEU A 94 5.18 -11.11 7.65
CA LEU A 94 4.57 -10.01 8.39
C LEU A 94 3.38 -9.36 7.69
N VAL A 95 3.17 -9.61 6.40
CA VAL A 95 1.95 -9.21 5.68
C VAL A 95 0.71 -9.89 6.29
N ARG A 96 0.86 -11.08 6.88
CA ARG A 96 -0.26 -11.79 7.52
C ARG A 96 -0.78 -11.01 8.73
N PRO A 97 -2.10 -10.84 8.89
CA PRO A 97 -2.70 -10.07 9.99
C PRO A 97 -2.35 -10.59 11.37
N THR A 98 -2.11 -11.90 11.49
CA THR A 98 -1.75 -12.58 12.75
C THR A 98 -0.34 -12.26 13.24
N SER A 99 0.52 -11.69 12.39
CA SER A 99 1.88 -11.35 12.75
C SER A 99 1.95 -10.03 13.52
N THR A 100 2.76 -9.99 14.57
CA THR A 100 2.97 -8.77 15.36
C THR A 100 4.00 -7.87 14.67
N VAL A 101 3.62 -6.61 14.43
CA VAL A 101 4.53 -5.58 13.92
C VAL A 101 4.54 -4.39 14.88
N SER A 102 5.67 -3.71 14.97
CA SER A 102 5.86 -2.50 15.79
C SER A 102 5.74 -1.22 14.96
N GLY A 103 5.55 -1.35 13.65
CA GLY A 103 5.33 -0.27 12.72
C GLY A 103 5.28 -0.78 11.29
N ALA A 104 4.68 0.00 10.41
CA ALA A 104 4.58 -0.30 8.99
C ALA A 104 4.83 0.96 8.14
N CYS A 105 5.34 0.80 6.93
CA CYS A 105 5.31 1.88 5.94
C CYS A 105 3.91 1.97 5.32
N LEU A 106 3.63 3.04 4.60
CA LEU A 106 2.34 3.26 3.95
C LEU A 106 1.90 2.07 3.08
N VAL A 107 2.81 1.54 2.27
CA VAL A 107 2.53 0.39 1.39
C VAL A 107 2.36 -0.90 2.18
N GLY A 108 3.20 -1.14 3.20
CA GLY A 108 3.11 -2.31 4.06
C GLY A 108 1.77 -2.41 4.78
N THR A 109 1.26 -1.27 5.28
CA THR A 109 -0.05 -1.20 5.94
C THR A 109 -1.17 -1.61 4.99
N LEU A 110 -1.18 -1.10 3.76
CA LEU A 110 -2.19 -1.46 2.75
C LEU A 110 -2.12 -2.94 2.37
N LEU A 111 -0.91 -3.49 2.22
CA LEU A 111 -0.72 -4.92 1.88
C LEU A 111 -1.27 -5.83 2.98
N ARG A 112 -1.04 -5.51 4.25
CA ARG A 112 -1.63 -6.29 5.37
C ARG A 112 -3.15 -6.31 5.31
N ARG A 113 -3.77 -5.22 4.87
CA ARG A 113 -5.22 -5.13 4.72
C ARG A 113 -5.76 -6.04 3.62
N ALA A 114 -5.00 -6.20 2.54
CA ALA A 114 -5.37 -7.08 1.45
C ALA A 114 -5.39 -8.57 1.85
N GLU A 115 -4.56 -8.95 2.82
CA GLU A 115 -4.38 -10.33 3.28
C GLU A 115 -5.24 -10.67 4.52
N ASP A 116 -6.05 -9.74 5.01
CA ASP A 116 -6.90 -9.96 6.19
C ASP A 116 -8.23 -10.64 5.78
N PRO A 117 -8.41 -11.95 6.08
CA PRO A 117 -9.60 -12.69 5.68
C PRO A 117 -10.87 -12.24 6.40
N ASP A 118 -10.73 -11.61 7.57
CA ASP A 118 -11.86 -11.18 8.39
C ASP A 118 -12.41 -9.81 7.99
N ARG A 119 -11.84 -9.21 6.93
CA ARG A 119 -12.19 -7.85 6.50
C ARG A 119 -12.85 -7.83 5.12
N ALA A 120 -13.80 -6.90 4.98
CA ALA A 120 -14.51 -6.66 3.73
C ALA A 120 -13.63 -5.99 2.63
N THR A 121 -12.35 -5.71 2.92
CA THR A 121 -11.42 -5.05 1.98
C THR A 121 -10.86 -6.08 1.00
N THR A 122 -11.12 -5.87 -0.27
CA THR A 122 -10.61 -6.74 -1.35
C THR A 122 -9.27 -6.22 -1.89
N HIS A 123 -8.52 -7.07 -2.59
CA HIS A 123 -7.34 -6.63 -3.33
C HIS A 123 -7.65 -5.49 -4.31
N ALA A 124 -8.84 -5.48 -4.91
CA ALA A 124 -9.26 -4.40 -5.81
C ALA A 124 -9.45 -3.07 -5.08
N ASP A 125 -9.91 -3.09 -3.84
CA ASP A 125 -10.07 -1.90 -3.01
C ASP A 125 -8.71 -1.36 -2.56
N VAL A 126 -7.77 -2.24 -2.20
CA VAL A 126 -6.38 -1.86 -1.88
C VAL A 126 -5.70 -1.21 -3.10
N TRP A 127 -5.87 -1.77 -4.29
CA TRP A 127 -5.34 -1.13 -5.51
C TRP A 127 -6.03 0.20 -5.80
N GLY A 128 -7.32 0.33 -5.50
CA GLY A 128 -8.02 1.62 -5.54
C GLY A 128 -7.41 2.63 -4.58
N ALA A 129 -7.09 2.22 -3.35
CA ALA A 129 -6.42 3.07 -2.37
C ALA A 129 -5.02 3.51 -2.83
N VAL A 130 -4.24 2.61 -3.45
CA VAL A 130 -2.94 2.94 -4.07
C VAL A 130 -3.11 3.97 -5.18
N ASP A 131 -4.15 3.83 -6.02
CA ASP A 131 -4.44 4.78 -7.08
C ASP A 131 -4.74 6.18 -6.50
N GLU A 132 -5.60 6.29 -5.49
CA GLU A 132 -5.95 7.57 -4.87
C GLU A 132 -4.77 8.22 -4.12
N LEU A 133 -3.94 7.43 -3.43
CA LEU A 133 -2.72 7.94 -2.78
C LEU A 133 -1.73 8.48 -3.81
N TYR A 134 -1.55 7.77 -4.92
CA TYR A 134 -0.65 8.21 -5.99
C TYR A 134 -1.12 9.54 -6.60
N GLU A 135 -2.40 9.66 -6.91
CA GLU A 135 -2.96 10.90 -7.44
C GLU A 135 -2.86 12.05 -6.42
N ALA A 136 -3.16 11.80 -5.14
CA ALA A 136 -2.99 12.79 -4.07
C ALA A 136 -1.54 13.25 -3.92
N LEU A 137 -0.57 12.33 -4.06
CA LEU A 137 0.86 12.67 -4.03
C LEU A 137 1.26 13.53 -5.23
N HIS A 138 0.79 13.19 -6.42
CA HIS A 138 1.06 13.97 -7.62
C HIS A 138 0.50 15.39 -7.54
N GLU A 139 -0.72 15.54 -7.04
CA GLU A 139 -1.33 16.86 -6.79
C GLU A 139 -0.51 17.67 -5.77
N ARG A 140 -0.07 17.03 -4.67
CA ARG A 140 0.77 17.67 -3.65
C ARG A 140 2.11 18.16 -4.23
N LEU A 141 2.71 17.39 -5.13
CA LEU A 141 3.99 17.72 -5.75
C LEU A 141 3.86 18.67 -6.97
N GLY A 142 2.64 19.06 -7.34
CA GLY A 142 2.38 19.89 -8.52
C GLY A 142 2.67 19.19 -9.85
N HIS A 143 2.69 17.85 -9.84
CA HIS A 143 2.87 17.06 -11.05
C HIS A 143 1.51 16.71 -11.66
N HIS A 144 1.44 16.71 -12.99
CA HIS A 144 0.28 16.15 -13.68
C HIS A 144 0.35 14.62 -13.66
N SER A 145 -0.81 13.99 -13.46
CA SER A 145 -0.94 12.53 -13.52
C SER A 145 -0.31 11.97 -14.79
N LEU A 146 0.35 10.82 -14.69
CA LEU A 146 0.90 10.14 -15.86
C LEU A 146 -0.21 9.93 -16.90
N PRO A 147 -0.02 10.37 -18.15
CA PRO A 147 -1.01 10.14 -19.18
C PRO A 147 -1.28 8.65 -19.32
N PRO A 148 -2.50 8.22 -19.67
CA PRO A 148 -2.81 6.83 -19.92
C PRO A 148 -1.95 6.32 -21.08
N GLY A 149 -0.80 5.74 -20.73
CA GLY A 149 0.16 5.22 -21.70
C GLY A 149 -0.20 3.81 -22.14
N ARG A 150 0.52 3.28 -23.15
CA ARG A 150 0.42 1.90 -23.67
C ARG A 150 0.93 0.82 -22.70
N VAL A 151 1.14 1.15 -21.42
CA VAL A 151 1.66 0.24 -20.41
C VAL A 151 0.49 -0.54 -19.82
N ASP A 152 0.66 -1.86 -19.64
CA ASP A 152 -0.37 -2.71 -19.04
C ASP A 152 -0.71 -2.28 -17.59
N ALA A 153 -1.90 -2.68 -17.12
CA ALA A 153 -2.42 -2.26 -15.82
C ALA A 153 -1.52 -2.70 -14.65
N ALA A 154 -0.90 -3.89 -14.75
CA ALA A 154 -0.04 -4.41 -13.69
C ALA A 154 1.25 -3.58 -13.58
N SER A 155 1.89 -3.28 -14.71
CA SER A 155 3.10 -2.44 -14.75
C SER A 155 2.84 -1.03 -14.21
N ARG A 156 1.66 -0.44 -14.52
CA ARG A 156 1.26 0.86 -13.96
C ARG A 156 1.09 0.82 -12.45
N ARG A 157 0.46 -0.22 -11.92
CA ARG A 157 0.30 -0.38 -10.47
C ARG A 157 1.65 -0.52 -9.77
N HIS A 158 2.57 -1.28 -10.34
CA HIS A 158 3.93 -1.39 -9.81
C HIS A 158 4.69 -0.07 -9.82
N ALA A 159 4.56 0.71 -10.88
CA ALA A 159 5.17 2.04 -10.94
C ALA A 159 4.61 2.95 -9.85
N LYS A 160 3.29 2.96 -9.62
CA LYS A 160 2.65 3.74 -8.55
C LYS A 160 3.14 3.32 -7.16
N LEU A 161 3.21 2.01 -6.89
CA LEU A 161 3.79 1.51 -5.64
C LEU A 161 5.24 1.94 -5.46
N GLY A 162 6.05 1.85 -6.51
CA GLY A 162 7.45 2.30 -6.48
C GLY A 162 7.59 3.77 -6.13
N VAL A 163 6.73 4.63 -6.69
CA VAL A 163 6.71 6.06 -6.38
C VAL A 163 6.30 6.32 -4.94
N LEU A 164 5.23 5.68 -4.45
CA LEU A 164 4.76 5.82 -3.06
C LEU A 164 5.81 5.34 -2.07
N THR A 165 6.47 4.20 -2.36
CA THR A 165 7.54 3.66 -1.50
C THR A 165 8.74 4.61 -1.49
N ALA A 166 9.19 5.08 -2.65
CA ALA A 166 10.32 6.00 -2.74
C ALA A 166 10.05 7.32 -1.99
N TRP A 167 8.83 7.83 -2.08
CA TRP A 167 8.43 9.02 -1.34
C TRP A 167 8.33 8.74 0.17
N ASN A 168 7.75 7.60 0.59
CA ASN A 168 7.71 7.21 2.00
C ASN A 168 9.12 7.11 2.61
N ASP A 169 10.09 6.63 1.82
CA ASP A 169 11.47 6.37 2.25
C ASP A 169 12.41 7.59 2.05
N ASP A 170 11.91 8.69 1.52
CA ASP A 170 12.67 9.94 1.45
C ASP A 170 12.93 10.45 2.89
N PRO A 171 14.19 10.74 3.28
CA PRO A 171 14.53 11.23 4.63
C PRO A 171 13.81 12.52 5.06
N ARG A 172 13.23 13.25 4.11
CA ARG A 172 12.46 14.47 4.36
C ARG A 172 11.01 14.18 4.68
N THR A 173 10.51 13.02 4.31
CA THR A 173 9.12 12.61 4.59
C THR A 173 9.00 12.28 6.07
N ARG A 174 7.98 12.81 6.71
CA ARG A 174 7.65 12.60 8.12
C ARG A 174 6.34 11.82 8.23
N ARG A 175 6.11 11.24 9.40
CA ARG A 175 4.85 10.56 9.71
C ARG A 175 3.63 11.42 9.41
N GLU A 176 3.69 12.68 9.79
CA GLU A 176 2.62 13.65 9.58
C GLU A 176 2.33 13.86 8.09
N ASP A 177 3.37 13.85 7.25
CA ASP A 177 3.23 13.95 5.80
C ASP A 177 2.48 12.74 5.21
N VAL A 178 2.75 11.55 5.76
CA VAL A 178 2.08 10.31 5.33
C VAL A 178 0.61 10.33 5.74
N LEU A 179 0.30 10.75 6.96
CA LEU A 179 -1.08 10.89 7.43
C LEU A 179 -1.85 11.95 6.62
N ASP A 180 -1.23 13.11 6.34
CA ASP A 180 -1.82 14.15 5.47
C ASP A 180 -2.08 13.64 4.05
N LEU A 181 -1.18 12.83 3.49
CA LEU A 181 -1.38 12.21 2.18
C LEU A 181 -2.60 11.29 2.18
N ILE A 182 -2.77 10.48 3.22
CA ILE A 182 -3.94 9.60 3.34
C ILE A 182 -5.23 10.45 3.46
N ASP A 183 -5.23 11.50 4.28
CA ASP A 183 -6.38 12.38 4.46
C ASP A 183 -6.78 13.08 3.14
N ARG A 184 -5.81 13.45 2.31
CA ARG A 184 -6.05 13.96 0.94
C ARG A 184 -6.64 12.89 0.03
N ALA A 185 -6.12 11.67 0.05
CA ALA A 185 -6.65 10.56 -0.73
C ALA A 185 -8.09 10.23 -0.33
N VAL A 186 -8.41 10.22 0.96
CA VAL A 186 -9.79 10.08 1.48
C VAL A 186 -10.69 11.19 0.93
N SER A 187 -10.24 12.45 1.00
CA SER A 187 -11.01 13.60 0.49
C SER A 187 -11.32 13.48 -1.01
N ARG A 188 -10.38 12.94 -1.80
CA ARG A 188 -10.58 12.69 -3.24
C ARG A 188 -11.70 11.69 -3.51
N THR A 189 -11.82 10.64 -2.70
CA THR A 189 -12.91 9.65 -2.83
C THR A 189 -14.28 10.29 -2.60
N LEU A 190 -14.38 11.29 -1.73
CA LEU A 190 -15.63 12.03 -1.48
C LEU A 190 -16.01 12.92 -2.68
N VAL A 191 -15.05 13.61 -3.28
CA VAL A 191 -15.30 14.46 -4.46
C VAL A 191 -15.64 13.61 -5.70
N GLY A 192 -14.98 12.46 -5.88
CA GLY A 192 -15.26 11.51 -6.96
C GLY A 192 -16.67 10.92 -6.88
N ALA A 193 -17.26 10.86 -5.70
CA ALA A 193 -18.62 10.42 -5.46
C ALA A 193 -19.70 11.39 -5.95
N CYS A 194 -19.34 12.66 -6.13
CA CYS A 194 -20.26 13.72 -6.57
C CYS A 194 -20.26 13.95 -8.10
N ARG A 195 -19.50 13.18 -8.86
CA ARG A 195 -19.40 13.25 -10.33
C ARG A 195 -20.13 12.09 -10.99
#